data_937044b0ebc7bc2eadce4c1f7f941ee2
#
_entry.id   937044b0ebc7bc2eadce4c1f7f941ee2
#
_cell.length_a   1.000
_cell.length_b   1.000
_cell.length_c   1.000
_cell.angle_alpha   90.00
_cell.angle_beta   90.00
_cell.angle_gamma   90.00
#
_symmetry.space_group_name_H-M   'P 1'
#
loop_
_entity.id
_entity.type
_entity.pdbx_description
1 polymer ?
#
loop_
_entity_poly.entity_id
_entity_poly.type
_entity_poly.pdbx_seq_one_letter_code
_entity_poly.pdbx_strand_id
1 'polypeptide(L)'
;GKATWKMIKFKHNEHQRDACEQLSKELGFYKFLFNDHGRDQGPAFNRDGSLSHVIGDYDGFKNAQEVIDWLNTDSSYRPPQRELYEYVDCEAKRTDSIYIAADGKVYPCCWLGFNPQTYHKNWVGKLNQQIAELVKDNDLHDHPLETCIRWFANVEKSWDKDSYKDGRLMQCDISCGRCKK
;
A
#
# COMPACT_ATOMS: atom_id res chain seq x y z
N GLY A 1 7.30 28.87 2.52
CA GLY A 1 6.54 27.85 1.78
C GLY A 1 5.07 27.85 2.16
N LYS A 2 4.21 27.27 1.32
CA LYS A 2 2.78 27.16 1.59
C LYS A 2 2.49 25.76 2.11
N ALA A 3 2.10 25.62 3.38
CA ALA A 3 1.74 24.33 3.96
C ALA A 3 0.23 24.05 3.77
N THR A 4 -0.09 22.82 3.42
CA THR A 4 -1.47 22.35 3.32
C THR A 4 -1.71 21.27 4.37
N TRP A 5 -2.78 21.42 5.17
CA TRP A 5 -3.25 20.39 6.06
C TRP A 5 -4.27 19.51 5.33
N LYS A 6 -3.99 18.23 5.22
CA LYS A 6 -4.92 17.25 4.66
C LYS A 6 -5.44 16.34 5.76
N MET A 7 -6.73 16.37 6.00
CA MET A 7 -7.42 15.45 6.89
C MET A 7 -8.19 14.42 6.06
N ILE A 8 -8.03 13.15 6.42
CA ILE A 8 -8.77 12.07 5.79
C ILE A 8 -9.99 11.78 6.66
N LYS A 9 -11.16 11.73 6.03
CA LYS A 9 -12.42 11.46 6.70
C LYS A 9 -12.54 9.98 7.05
N PHE A 10 -12.79 9.71 8.32
CA PHE A 10 -13.25 8.43 8.83
C PHE A 10 -14.45 8.67 9.75
N LYS A 11 -15.29 7.66 9.95
CA LYS A 11 -16.46 7.78 10.84
C LYS A 11 -16.10 8.24 12.26
N HIS A 12 -14.94 7.82 12.77
CA HIS A 12 -14.50 8.18 14.11
C HIS A 12 -13.96 9.62 14.24
N ASN A 13 -13.65 10.31 13.13
CA ASN A 13 -13.06 11.64 13.16
C ASN A 13 -13.82 12.71 12.36
N GLU A 14 -14.90 12.34 11.63
CA GLU A 14 -15.64 13.30 10.81
C GLU A 14 -16.23 14.46 11.61
N HIS A 15 -16.59 14.22 12.87
CA HIS A 15 -17.07 15.24 13.78
C HIS A 15 -16.01 16.29 14.16
N GLN A 16 -14.73 16.03 13.91
CA GLN A 16 -13.62 16.95 14.21
C GLN A 16 -13.32 17.91 13.06
N ARG A 17 -13.98 17.75 11.91
CA ARG A 17 -13.71 18.52 10.69
C ARG A 17 -13.64 20.02 10.94
N ASP A 18 -14.70 20.59 11.53
CA ASP A 18 -14.82 22.04 11.68
C ASP A 18 -13.77 22.59 12.66
N ALA A 19 -13.49 21.83 13.74
CA ALA A 19 -12.44 22.18 14.68
C ALA A 19 -11.04 22.13 14.03
N CYS A 20 -10.77 21.13 13.20
CA CYS A 20 -9.51 21.02 12.47
C CYS A 20 -9.37 22.10 11.41
N GLU A 21 -10.44 22.45 10.71
CA GLU A 21 -10.44 23.54 9.75
C GLU A 21 -10.16 24.90 10.42
N GLN A 22 -10.80 25.17 11.56
CA GLN A 22 -10.55 26.38 12.32
C GLN A 22 -9.10 26.44 12.83
N LEU A 23 -8.61 25.36 13.41
CA LEU A 23 -7.26 25.26 13.90
C LEU A 23 -6.23 25.42 12.74
N SER A 24 -6.54 24.92 11.56
CA SER A 24 -5.66 25.09 10.39
C SER A 24 -5.49 26.57 10.01
N LYS A 25 -6.56 27.36 10.12
CA LYS A 25 -6.52 28.82 9.87
C LYS A 25 -5.70 29.53 10.94
N GLU A 26 -5.92 29.20 12.21
CA GLU A 26 -5.19 29.77 13.36
C GLU A 26 -3.68 29.49 13.28
N LEU A 27 -3.30 28.30 12.82
CA LEU A 27 -1.91 27.89 12.63
C LEU A 27 -1.31 28.42 11.30
N GLY A 28 -2.05 29.16 10.48
CA GLY A 28 -1.57 29.77 9.26
C GLY A 28 -1.34 28.80 8.09
N PHE A 29 -2.03 27.68 8.05
CA PHE A 29 -1.97 26.82 6.89
C PHE A 29 -2.60 27.51 5.67
N TYR A 30 -1.97 27.34 4.51
CA TYR A 30 -2.44 27.89 3.25
C TYR A 30 -3.81 27.30 2.83
N LYS A 31 -4.00 26.00 3.12
CA LYS A 31 -5.20 25.27 2.73
C LYS A 31 -5.48 24.12 3.69
N PHE A 32 -6.77 23.93 4.02
CA PHE A 32 -7.30 22.73 4.64
C PHE A 32 -8.03 21.90 3.59
N LEU A 33 -7.76 20.61 3.56
CA LEU A 33 -8.42 19.63 2.70
C LEU A 33 -9.02 18.53 3.55
N PHE A 34 -10.33 18.29 3.36
CA PHE A 34 -11.05 17.21 3.98
C PHE A 34 -11.50 16.24 2.90
N ASN A 35 -10.83 15.09 2.80
CA ASN A 35 -11.03 14.15 1.72
C ASN A 35 -11.75 12.91 2.21
N ASP A 36 -12.76 12.47 1.44
CA ASP A 36 -13.31 11.14 1.60
C ASP A 36 -12.25 10.10 1.31
N HIS A 37 -12.27 9.05 2.14
CA HIS A 37 -11.33 7.96 2.03
C HIS A 37 -12.01 6.74 1.42
N GLY A 38 -11.66 6.41 0.19
CA GLY A 38 -12.21 5.24 -0.50
C GLY A 38 -11.40 3.96 -0.34
N ARG A 39 -10.39 3.91 0.56
CA ARG A 39 -9.40 2.84 0.49
C ARG A 39 -9.39 1.83 1.63
N ASP A 40 -9.68 2.23 2.85
CA ASP A 40 -9.43 1.34 3.98
C ASP A 40 -10.65 1.29 4.89
N GLN A 41 -11.55 0.42 4.49
CA GLN A 41 -12.53 -0.14 5.39
C GLN A 41 -11.94 -1.48 5.83
N GLY A 42 -11.83 -1.71 7.12
CA GLY A 42 -11.28 -2.96 7.58
C GLY A 42 -10.93 -2.98 9.06
N PRO A 43 -10.45 -4.12 9.55
CA PRO A 43 -10.08 -4.27 10.95
C PRO A 43 -8.78 -3.53 11.26
N ALA A 44 -8.76 -2.83 12.41
CA ALA A 44 -7.56 -2.31 13.03
C ALA A 44 -7.13 -3.23 14.16
N PHE A 45 -5.85 -3.58 14.21
CA PHE A 45 -5.31 -4.50 15.21
C PHE A 45 -4.42 -3.77 16.21
N ASN A 46 -4.41 -4.26 17.43
CA ASN A 46 -3.44 -3.92 18.45
C ASN A 46 -2.06 -4.49 18.12
N ARG A 47 -1.02 -4.04 18.83
CA ARG A 47 0.36 -4.55 18.62
C ARG A 47 0.52 -6.05 18.91
N ASP A 48 -0.33 -6.62 19.73
CA ASP A 48 -0.36 -8.07 20.05
C ASP A 48 -1.11 -8.90 19.01
N GLY A 49 -1.63 -8.27 17.95
CA GLY A 49 -2.39 -8.91 16.88
C GLY A 49 -3.88 -9.13 17.20
N SER A 50 -4.35 -8.72 18.38
CA SER A 50 -5.78 -8.74 18.70
C SER A 50 -6.53 -7.63 17.94
N LEU A 51 -7.80 -7.89 17.57
CA LEU A 51 -8.63 -6.89 16.91
C LEU A 51 -8.93 -5.74 17.89
N SER A 52 -8.64 -4.50 17.48
CA SER A 52 -8.95 -3.29 18.20
C SER A 52 -10.34 -2.77 17.86
N HIS A 53 -10.57 -2.46 16.59
CA HIS A 53 -11.84 -1.95 16.07
C HIS A 53 -11.90 -2.10 14.55
N VAL A 54 -13.06 -1.79 13.97
CA VAL A 54 -13.22 -1.75 12.50
C VAL A 54 -13.26 -0.30 12.04
N ILE A 55 -12.46 0.02 11.02
CA ILE A 55 -12.41 1.35 10.39
C ILE A 55 -13.40 1.36 9.23
N GLY A 56 -14.24 2.42 9.15
CA GLY A 56 -15.20 2.62 8.07
C GLY A 56 -16.62 2.16 8.37
N ASP A 57 -17.52 2.37 7.39
CA ASP A 57 -18.93 1.96 7.46
C ASP A 57 -19.06 0.51 7.00
N TYR A 58 -18.67 -0.42 7.83
CA TYR A 58 -18.95 -1.84 7.62
C TYR A 58 -20.25 -2.23 8.33
N ASP A 59 -21.38 -1.83 7.77
CA ASP A 59 -22.69 -2.26 8.25
C ASP A 59 -22.95 -3.77 8.06
N GLY A 60 -22.00 -4.47 7.39
CA GLY A 60 -22.10 -5.91 7.14
C GLY A 60 -21.60 -6.83 8.25
N PHE A 61 -20.80 -6.32 9.19
CA PHE A 61 -20.25 -7.14 10.26
C PHE A 61 -20.81 -6.75 11.63
N LYS A 62 -21.42 -7.72 12.32
CA LYS A 62 -22.04 -7.51 13.63
C LYS A 62 -21.06 -7.55 14.78
N ASN A 63 -19.88 -8.17 14.59
CA ASN A 63 -18.87 -8.35 15.63
C ASN A 63 -17.48 -8.64 15.02
N ALA A 64 -16.48 -8.60 15.88
CA ALA A 64 -15.09 -8.85 15.52
C ALA A 64 -14.85 -10.24 14.92
N GLN A 65 -15.58 -11.25 15.39
CA GLN A 65 -15.42 -12.62 14.93
C GLN A 65 -15.86 -12.76 13.47
N GLU A 66 -16.96 -12.13 13.07
CA GLU A 66 -17.42 -12.13 11.67
C GLU A 66 -16.38 -11.51 10.73
N VAL A 67 -15.68 -10.45 11.16
CA VAL A 67 -14.57 -9.86 10.39
C VAL A 67 -13.41 -10.84 10.25
N ILE A 68 -13.04 -11.51 11.34
CA ILE A 68 -11.98 -12.53 11.34
C ILE A 68 -12.37 -13.69 10.45
N ASP A 69 -13.60 -14.17 10.53
CA ASP A 69 -14.11 -15.26 9.72
C ASP A 69 -14.14 -14.88 8.24
N TRP A 70 -14.57 -13.67 7.91
CA TRP A 70 -14.50 -13.15 6.54
C TRP A 70 -13.05 -13.08 6.03
N LEU A 71 -12.13 -12.55 6.82
CA LEU A 71 -10.69 -12.50 6.48
C LEU A 71 -10.09 -13.89 6.29
N ASN A 72 -10.60 -14.89 7.01
CA ASN A 72 -10.14 -16.27 6.91
C ASN A 72 -10.83 -17.05 5.78
N THR A 73 -12.07 -16.69 5.43
CA THR A 73 -12.88 -17.40 4.42
C THR A 73 -12.76 -16.78 3.03
N ASP A 74 -12.39 -15.50 2.91
CA ASP A 74 -12.19 -14.88 1.60
C ASP A 74 -10.87 -15.33 0.95
N SER A 75 -10.75 -16.64 0.81
CA SER A 75 -9.81 -17.29 -0.09
C SER A 75 -10.15 -17.03 -1.57
N SER A 76 -11.25 -16.32 -1.83
CA SER A 76 -11.81 -16.10 -3.17
C SER A 76 -11.23 -14.89 -3.87
N TYR A 77 -10.40 -14.08 -3.24
CA TYR A 77 -9.59 -13.15 -4.01
C TYR A 77 -8.60 -13.95 -4.87
N ARG A 78 -9.13 -14.52 -5.91
CA ARG A 78 -8.30 -14.87 -7.05
C ARG A 78 -7.86 -13.54 -7.65
N PRO A 79 -6.54 -13.33 -7.84
CA PRO A 79 -6.12 -12.25 -8.72
C PRO A 79 -6.98 -12.40 -9.96
N PRO A 80 -7.56 -11.33 -10.49
CA PRO A 80 -8.39 -11.43 -11.67
C PRO A 80 -7.64 -12.33 -12.65
N GLN A 81 -8.33 -13.32 -13.25
CA GLN A 81 -7.81 -14.05 -14.39
C GLN A 81 -7.74 -13.04 -15.55
N ARG A 82 -6.80 -12.15 -15.42
CA ARG A 82 -6.58 -11.03 -16.29
C ARG A 82 -5.46 -11.44 -17.21
N GLU A 83 -5.64 -11.22 -18.46
CA GLU A 83 -4.50 -11.19 -19.38
C GLU A 83 -3.48 -10.20 -18.83
N LEU A 84 -2.22 -10.57 -18.84
CA LEU A 84 -1.14 -9.70 -18.40
C LEU A 84 -1.17 -8.43 -19.26
N TYR A 85 -0.85 -7.33 -18.65
CA TYR A 85 -0.60 -6.11 -19.41
C TYR A 85 0.64 -6.28 -20.31
N GLU A 86 0.64 -5.64 -21.44
CA GLU A 86 1.72 -5.76 -22.42
C GLU A 86 3.04 -5.21 -21.88
N TYR A 87 2.96 -4.11 -21.11
CA TYR A 87 4.15 -3.49 -20.51
C TYR A 87 3.80 -2.82 -19.19
N VAL A 88 4.83 -2.49 -18.41
CA VAL A 88 4.70 -1.73 -17.14
C VAL A 88 5.18 -0.30 -17.38
N ASP A 89 4.29 0.69 -17.18
CA ASP A 89 4.61 2.11 -17.18
C ASP A 89 4.79 2.59 -15.72
N CYS A 90 6.02 2.42 -15.24
CA CYS A 90 6.34 2.72 -13.84
C CYS A 90 6.62 4.21 -13.65
N GLU A 91 5.74 4.89 -12.91
CA GLU A 91 5.91 6.30 -12.59
C GLU A 91 7.17 6.56 -11.76
N ALA A 92 7.44 5.71 -10.78
CA ALA A 92 8.62 5.85 -9.92
C ALA A 92 9.93 5.80 -10.73
N LYS A 93 10.02 4.90 -11.72
CA LYS A 93 11.15 4.85 -12.64
C LYS A 93 11.22 6.10 -13.53
N ARG A 94 10.09 6.56 -14.06
CA ARG A 94 10.03 7.73 -14.93
C ARG A 94 10.40 9.04 -14.23
N THR A 95 10.16 9.11 -12.92
CA THR A 95 10.42 10.29 -12.09
C THR A 95 11.67 10.16 -11.21
N ASP A 96 12.43 9.09 -11.36
CA ASP A 96 13.61 8.77 -10.53
C ASP A 96 13.31 8.86 -9.03
N SER A 97 12.10 8.46 -8.63
CA SER A 97 11.68 8.50 -7.24
C SER A 97 11.90 7.17 -6.54
N ILE A 98 12.10 7.25 -5.23
CA ILE A 98 12.21 6.10 -4.33
C ILE A 98 11.25 6.26 -3.16
N TYR A 99 10.94 5.17 -2.49
CA TYR A 99 10.17 5.15 -1.27
C TYR A 99 11.03 4.63 -0.11
N ILE A 100 11.09 5.41 0.96
CA ILE A 100 11.74 5.01 2.21
C ILE A 100 10.64 4.78 3.24
N ALA A 101 10.54 3.56 3.75
CA ALA A 101 9.58 3.18 4.77
C ALA A 101 10.03 3.70 6.16
N ALA A 102 9.10 3.78 7.10
CA ALA A 102 9.37 4.29 8.43
C ALA A 102 10.39 3.45 9.22
N ASP A 103 10.60 2.20 8.83
CA ASP A 103 11.60 1.28 9.40
C ASP A 103 12.97 1.37 8.70
N GLY A 104 13.18 2.37 7.84
CA GLY A 104 14.45 2.59 7.13
C GLY A 104 14.63 1.77 5.87
N LYS A 105 13.69 0.93 5.50
CA LYS A 105 13.80 0.11 4.28
C LYS A 105 13.49 0.90 3.02
N VAL A 106 14.26 0.64 1.96
CA VAL A 106 14.20 1.34 0.68
C VAL A 106 13.54 0.48 -0.38
N TYR A 107 12.57 1.05 -1.06
CA TYR A 107 11.78 0.40 -2.12
C TYR A 107 11.68 1.28 -3.36
N PRO A 108 11.45 0.72 -4.56
CA PRO A 108 11.24 1.51 -5.78
C PRO A 108 10.04 2.44 -5.69
N CYS A 109 8.97 2.03 -5.00
CA CYS A 109 7.76 2.83 -4.84
C CYS A 109 6.97 2.41 -3.60
N CYS A 110 6.00 3.22 -3.20
CA CYS A 110 5.13 2.94 -2.05
C CYS A 110 4.31 1.65 -2.20
N TRP A 111 3.94 1.24 -3.42
CA TRP A 111 3.21 0.00 -3.65
C TRP A 111 4.02 -1.24 -3.29
N LEU A 112 5.33 -1.22 -3.49
CA LEU A 112 6.22 -2.32 -3.11
C LEU A 112 6.69 -2.21 -1.65
N GLY A 113 6.76 -0.98 -1.13
CA GLY A 113 7.15 -0.72 0.25
C GLY A 113 5.97 -0.67 1.23
N PHE A 114 4.75 -0.63 0.73
CA PHE A 114 3.57 -0.81 1.55
C PHE A 114 3.56 -2.24 2.05
N ASN A 115 4.24 -2.42 3.17
CA ASN A 115 4.46 -3.72 3.75
C ASN A 115 3.11 -4.34 4.06
N PRO A 116 2.88 -5.46 3.50
CA PRO A 116 1.72 -6.25 3.72
C PRO A 116 1.67 -6.89 5.11
N GLN A 117 1.97 -6.18 6.16
CA GLN A 117 1.58 -6.61 7.51
C GLN A 117 0.07 -6.78 7.61
N THR A 118 -0.63 -6.52 6.52
CA THR A 118 -2.05 -6.35 6.52
C THR A 118 -2.77 -7.36 5.64
N TYR A 119 -3.56 -8.17 6.22
CA TYR A 119 -4.96 -8.47 6.06
C TYR A 119 -5.40 -9.59 5.11
N HIS A 120 -4.65 -10.05 4.14
CA HIS A 120 -5.06 -11.18 3.32
C HIS A 120 -3.94 -12.22 3.21
N LYS A 121 -3.92 -13.16 4.14
CA LYS A 121 -2.88 -14.20 4.23
C LYS A 121 -2.57 -14.90 2.90
N ASN A 122 -3.56 -15.06 2.03
CA ASN A 122 -3.36 -15.79 0.78
C ASN A 122 -2.83 -14.94 -0.37
N TRP A 123 -3.34 -13.74 -0.56
CA TRP A 123 -2.92 -12.88 -1.68
C TRP A 123 -1.67 -12.08 -1.35
N VAL A 124 -1.69 -11.45 -0.22
CA VAL A 124 -0.57 -10.70 0.33
C VAL A 124 0.62 -11.62 0.58
N GLY A 125 0.38 -12.85 1.03
CA GLY A 125 1.45 -13.83 1.20
C GLY A 125 2.21 -14.13 -0.10
N LYS A 126 1.52 -14.28 -1.23
CA LYS A 126 2.15 -14.50 -2.53
C LYS A 126 2.91 -13.26 -3.03
N LEU A 127 2.32 -12.09 -2.87
CA LEU A 127 2.95 -10.83 -3.26
C LEU A 127 4.20 -10.56 -2.40
N ASN A 128 4.11 -10.83 -1.10
CA ASN A 128 5.24 -10.72 -0.18
C ASN A 128 6.36 -11.66 -0.55
N GLN A 129 6.02 -12.88 -0.90
CA GLN A 129 7.00 -13.85 -1.33
C GLN A 129 7.74 -13.36 -2.58
N GLN A 130 7.02 -12.86 -3.60
CA GLN A 130 7.64 -12.31 -4.80
C GLN A 130 8.56 -11.13 -4.50
N ILE A 131 8.14 -10.22 -3.60
CA ILE A 131 8.96 -9.08 -3.21
C ILE A 131 10.17 -9.56 -2.38
N ALA A 132 9.96 -10.44 -1.42
CA ALA A 132 11.02 -10.97 -0.57
C ALA A 132 12.13 -11.69 -1.34
N GLU A 133 11.78 -12.36 -2.45
CA GLU A 133 12.75 -13.00 -3.33
C GLU A 133 13.61 -11.99 -4.12
N LEU A 134 13.09 -10.79 -4.36
CA LEU A 134 13.77 -9.74 -5.12
C LEU A 134 14.59 -8.80 -4.23
N VAL A 135 14.12 -8.54 -3.01
CA VAL A 135 14.73 -7.59 -2.07
C VAL A 135 16.07 -8.13 -1.56
N LYS A 136 17.08 -7.26 -1.61
CA LYS A 136 18.40 -7.51 -1.00
C LYS A 136 18.97 -6.21 -0.47
N ASP A 137 19.58 -6.27 0.70
CA ASP A 137 20.39 -5.19 1.29
C ASP A 137 19.70 -3.83 1.27
N ASN A 138 18.38 -3.79 1.54
CA ASN A 138 17.55 -2.60 1.37
C ASN A 138 17.35 -1.76 2.64
N ASP A 139 18.09 -2.04 3.70
CA ASP A 139 17.97 -1.35 5.00
C ASP A 139 19.05 -0.27 5.13
N LEU A 140 18.63 0.99 5.33
CA LEU A 140 19.54 2.12 5.50
C LEU A 140 20.29 2.13 6.84
N HIS A 141 19.87 1.30 7.79
CA HIS A 141 20.63 1.15 9.02
C HIS A 141 21.89 0.32 8.82
N ASP A 142 21.88 -0.58 7.83
CA ASP A 142 22.95 -1.53 7.56
C ASP A 142 23.77 -1.16 6.30
N HIS A 143 23.15 -0.43 5.36
CA HIS A 143 23.73 -0.21 4.04
C HIS A 143 23.54 1.24 3.55
N PRO A 144 24.49 1.79 2.77
CA PRO A 144 24.32 3.09 2.12
C PRO A 144 23.23 2.99 1.02
N LEU A 145 22.62 4.14 0.70
CA LEU A 145 21.50 4.22 -0.25
C LEU A 145 21.82 3.57 -1.61
N GLU A 146 23.04 3.75 -2.12
CA GLU A 146 23.47 3.17 -3.40
C GLU A 146 23.42 1.63 -3.38
N THR A 147 23.64 1.02 -2.23
CA THR A 147 23.48 -0.43 -2.06
C THR A 147 22.02 -0.80 -1.98
N CYS A 148 21.24 -0.04 -1.19
CA CYS A 148 19.82 -0.29 -0.97
C CYS A 148 18.98 -0.24 -2.24
N ILE A 149 19.37 0.47 -3.29
CA ILE A 149 18.62 0.59 -4.54
C ILE A 149 19.00 -0.44 -5.61
N ARG A 150 20.09 -1.20 -5.43
CA ARG A 150 20.59 -2.13 -6.47
C ARG A 150 19.59 -3.20 -6.88
N TRP A 151 18.76 -3.66 -5.96
CA TRP A 151 17.76 -4.69 -6.24
C TRP A 151 16.60 -4.19 -7.12
N PHE A 152 16.44 -2.87 -7.33
CA PHE A 152 15.41 -2.30 -8.21
C PHE A 152 15.53 -2.83 -9.63
N ALA A 153 16.74 -3.10 -10.10
CA ALA A 153 16.97 -3.74 -11.39
C ALA A 153 16.31 -5.12 -11.52
N ASN A 154 16.13 -5.84 -10.41
CA ASN A 154 15.45 -7.14 -10.41
C ASN A 154 13.93 -6.96 -10.56
N VAL A 155 13.38 -5.87 -10.02
CA VAL A 155 11.98 -5.51 -10.23
C VAL A 155 11.73 -5.24 -11.71
N GLU A 156 12.58 -4.45 -12.36
CA GLU A 156 12.45 -4.16 -13.80
C GLU A 156 12.55 -5.42 -14.66
N LYS A 157 13.51 -6.30 -14.36
CA LYS A 157 13.64 -7.59 -15.08
C LYS A 157 12.41 -8.49 -14.91
N SER A 158 11.64 -8.32 -13.84
CA SER A 158 10.41 -9.09 -13.64
C SER A 158 9.30 -8.71 -14.62
N TRP A 159 9.34 -7.51 -15.20
CA TRP A 159 8.29 -7.02 -16.11
C TRP A 159 8.26 -7.75 -17.45
N ASP A 160 9.40 -8.32 -17.87
CA ASP A 160 9.55 -9.05 -19.12
C ASP A 160 9.17 -10.54 -19.00
N LYS A 161 8.69 -10.97 -17.83
CA LYS A 161 8.28 -12.36 -17.61
C LYS A 161 6.88 -12.62 -18.17
N ASP A 162 6.68 -13.81 -18.71
CA ASP A 162 5.45 -14.20 -19.42
C ASP A 162 4.28 -14.51 -18.45
N SER A 163 4.56 -14.76 -17.18
CA SER A 163 3.51 -15.02 -16.19
C SER A 163 3.96 -14.71 -14.77
N TYR A 164 2.98 -14.63 -13.86
CA TYR A 164 3.26 -14.50 -12.44
C TYR A 164 3.96 -15.73 -11.85
N LYS A 165 3.79 -16.91 -12.48
CA LYS A 165 4.50 -18.13 -12.09
C LYS A 165 5.97 -18.09 -12.48
N ASP A 166 6.28 -17.41 -13.57
CA ASP A 166 7.65 -17.24 -14.07
C ASP A 166 8.37 -16.07 -13.42
N GLY A 167 7.71 -15.39 -12.45
CA GLY A 167 8.30 -14.33 -11.66
C GLY A 167 7.94 -12.92 -12.10
N ARG A 168 6.93 -12.72 -12.97
CA ARG A 168 6.37 -11.39 -13.25
C ARG A 168 5.78 -10.81 -11.97
N LEU A 169 6.23 -9.63 -11.57
CA LEU A 169 5.82 -9.03 -10.32
C LEU A 169 4.38 -8.51 -10.41
N MET A 170 3.49 -9.22 -9.76
CA MET A 170 2.04 -8.99 -9.82
C MET A 170 1.66 -7.57 -9.43
N GLN A 171 2.29 -6.99 -8.41
CA GLN A 171 1.97 -5.63 -7.96
C GLN A 171 2.27 -4.59 -9.05
N CYS A 172 3.38 -4.72 -9.76
CA CYS A 172 3.73 -3.81 -10.84
C CYS A 172 2.76 -3.93 -12.01
N ASP A 173 2.40 -5.16 -12.38
CA ASP A 173 1.45 -5.42 -13.46
C ASP A 173 0.07 -4.83 -13.15
N ILE A 174 -0.45 -5.05 -11.94
CA ILE A 174 -1.77 -4.53 -11.53
C ILE A 174 -1.79 -3.01 -11.41
N SER A 175 -0.76 -2.42 -10.80
CA SER A 175 -0.76 -0.98 -10.49
C SER A 175 -0.29 -0.11 -11.64
N CYS A 176 0.64 -0.60 -12.44
CA CYS A 176 1.35 0.16 -13.46
C CYS A 176 1.28 -0.47 -14.86
N GLY A 177 0.64 -1.63 -15.02
CA GLY A 177 0.48 -2.29 -16.32
C GLY A 177 -0.36 -1.48 -17.30
N ARG A 178 -0.02 -1.57 -18.59
CA ARG A 178 -0.70 -0.87 -19.70
C ARG A 178 -0.83 -1.80 -20.90
N CYS A 179 -1.88 -1.58 -21.69
CA CYS A 179 -2.02 -2.13 -23.04
C CYS A 179 -1.53 -1.10 -24.07
N LYS A 180 -0.95 -1.55 -25.16
CA LYS A 180 -0.71 -0.66 -26.31
C LYS A 180 -2.05 -0.15 -26.82
N LYS A 181 -2.11 1.12 -27.12
CA LYS A 181 -3.26 1.72 -27.80
C LYS A 181 -3.28 1.34 -29.26
#